data_dc09edec3190f479bf351d88a1fdfda9
#
_entry.id   dc09edec3190f479bf351d88a1fdfda9
#
_cell.length_a   1.000
_cell.length_b   1.000
_cell.length_c   1.000
_cell.angle_alpha   90.00
_cell.angle_beta   90.00
_cell.angle_gamma   90.00
#
_symmetry.space_group_name_H-M   'P 1'
#
loop_
_entity.id
_entity.type
_entity.pdbx_description
1 polymer ?
#
loop_
_entity_poly.entity_id
_entity_poly.type
_entity_poly.pdbx_seq_one_letter_code
_entity_poly.pdbx_strand_id
1 'polypeptide(L)'
;MFALFTLATLASGAFGEPVTRLLKAIGYTFGFVFVIMSRTELFTEHTTLAVIPVLSGHSSLAKLGQLWGLVYLGNQIGITLFAGFTAVAGPALGIADPGIIADTATMFVDFSATAMITGAVLAGWLMALLAWVLTSVGDTISRIVVIFFVTFLIGVGHLPHIIAANGEILAGMFTGANVSLFEWARFIVFTTVGNVIGGVVFVALLNYSHVIRGSEEIDIDA
;
A
#
# COMPACT_ATOMS: atom_id res chain seq x y z
N MET A 1 0.85 -10.81 2.85
CA MET A 1 1.80 -11.78 2.22
C MET A 1 1.32 -13.23 2.32
N PHE A 2 1.11 -13.86 3.50
CA PHE A 2 0.72 -15.28 3.55
C PHE A 2 -0.51 -15.59 2.69
N ALA A 3 -1.64 -14.92 2.91
CA ALA A 3 -2.85 -15.17 2.12
C ALA A 3 -2.62 -14.96 0.61
N LEU A 4 -1.87 -13.94 0.23
CA LEU A 4 -1.51 -13.68 -1.16
C LEU A 4 -0.74 -14.85 -1.76
N PHE A 5 0.36 -15.26 -1.14
CA PHE A 5 1.20 -16.33 -1.67
C PHE A 5 0.52 -17.70 -1.57
N THR A 6 -0.27 -17.96 -0.53
CA THR A 6 -1.07 -19.20 -0.43
C THR A 6 -2.08 -19.30 -1.57
N LEU A 7 -2.86 -18.25 -1.80
CA LEU A 7 -3.85 -18.25 -2.89
C LEU A 7 -3.18 -18.32 -4.26
N ALA A 8 -2.04 -17.66 -4.44
CA ALA A 8 -1.25 -17.75 -5.65
C ALA A 8 -0.74 -19.19 -5.90
N THR A 9 -0.21 -19.83 -4.87
CA THR A 9 0.30 -21.21 -4.93
C THR A 9 -0.82 -22.20 -5.27
N LEU A 10 -1.97 -22.09 -4.59
CA LEU A 10 -3.13 -22.95 -4.86
C LEU A 10 -3.70 -22.72 -6.27
N ALA A 11 -3.67 -21.50 -6.75
CA ALA A 11 -4.24 -21.15 -8.04
C ALA A 11 -3.33 -21.49 -9.23
N SER A 12 -2.01 -21.41 -9.09
CA SER A 12 -1.05 -21.59 -10.19
C SER A 12 -1.10 -22.97 -10.85
N GLY A 13 -1.45 -24.02 -10.10
CA GLY A 13 -1.60 -25.36 -10.63
C GLY A 13 -3.00 -25.70 -11.14
N ALA A 14 -4.01 -24.87 -10.87
CA ALA A 14 -5.41 -25.15 -11.14
C ALA A 14 -6.06 -24.19 -12.14
N PHE A 15 -5.55 -22.96 -12.27
CA PHE A 15 -6.15 -21.91 -13.09
C PHE A 15 -5.11 -21.18 -13.94
N GLY A 16 -5.59 -20.55 -15.03
CA GLY A 16 -4.77 -19.64 -15.84
C GLY A 16 -4.46 -18.34 -15.13
N GLU A 17 -3.50 -17.57 -15.68
CA GLU A 17 -2.98 -16.33 -15.12
C GLU A 17 -4.07 -15.33 -14.70
N PRO A 18 -5.16 -15.05 -15.48
CA PRO A 18 -6.16 -14.07 -15.06
C PRO A 18 -6.86 -14.42 -13.75
N VAL A 19 -7.19 -15.69 -13.53
CA VAL A 19 -7.85 -16.15 -12.30
C VAL A 19 -6.85 -16.13 -11.12
N THR A 20 -5.63 -16.58 -11.36
CA THR A 20 -4.56 -16.52 -10.35
C THR A 20 -4.32 -15.09 -9.88
N ARG A 21 -4.31 -14.12 -10.78
CA ARG A 21 -4.18 -12.69 -10.47
C ARG A 21 -5.32 -12.17 -9.59
N LEU A 22 -6.57 -12.54 -9.89
CA LEU A 22 -7.71 -12.18 -9.06
C LEU A 22 -7.60 -12.78 -7.64
N LEU A 23 -7.20 -14.03 -7.52
CA LEU A 23 -7.04 -14.70 -6.22
C LEU A 23 -5.87 -14.09 -5.43
N LYS A 24 -4.75 -13.75 -6.08
CA LYS A 24 -3.66 -12.98 -5.45
C LYS A 24 -4.18 -11.65 -4.90
N ALA A 25 -4.97 -10.92 -5.68
CA ALA A 25 -5.55 -9.64 -5.25
C ALA A 25 -6.49 -9.79 -4.05
N ILE A 26 -7.29 -10.86 -3.99
CA ILE A 26 -8.09 -11.19 -2.80
C ILE A 26 -7.16 -11.44 -1.59
N GLY A 27 -6.12 -12.25 -1.75
CA GLY A 27 -5.13 -12.51 -0.68
C GLY A 27 -4.41 -11.26 -0.20
N TYR A 28 -4.17 -10.30 -1.10
CA TYR A 28 -3.57 -9.01 -0.82
C TYR A 28 -4.43 -8.18 0.16
N THR A 29 -5.75 -8.19 0.00
CA THR A 29 -6.67 -7.38 0.82
C THR A 29 -6.67 -7.77 2.29
N PHE A 30 -6.48 -9.05 2.63
CA PHE A 30 -6.53 -9.53 4.02
C PHE A 30 -5.57 -8.77 4.93
N GLY A 31 -4.34 -8.51 4.46
CA GLY A 31 -3.36 -7.76 5.21
C GLY A 31 -3.83 -6.35 5.56
N PHE A 32 -4.41 -5.66 4.60
CA PHE A 32 -4.92 -4.29 4.80
C PHE A 32 -6.14 -4.25 5.72
N VAL A 33 -7.06 -5.22 5.61
CA VAL A 33 -8.19 -5.31 6.53
C VAL A 33 -7.68 -5.42 7.97
N PHE A 34 -6.72 -6.30 8.25
CA PHE A 34 -6.17 -6.44 9.60
C PHE A 34 -5.44 -5.19 10.06
N VAL A 35 -4.55 -4.62 9.26
CA VAL A 35 -3.76 -3.43 9.61
C VAL A 35 -4.68 -2.25 9.92
N ILE A 36 -5.63 -1.94 9.04
CA ILE A 36 -6.50 -0.77 9.17
C ILE A 36 -7.53 -0.97 10.27
N MET A 37 -8.14 -2.16 10.38
CA MET A 37 -9.13 -2.43 11.43
C MET A 37 -8.51 -2.51 12.83
N SER A 38 -7.24 -2.91 12.95
CA SER A 38 -6.51 -2.86 14.23
C SER A 38 -6.01 -1.45 14.60
N ARG A 39 -6.24 -0.45 13.74
CA ARG A 39 -5.79 0.93 13.92
C ARG A 39 -4.27 1.06 14.10
N THR A 40 -3.52 0.21 13.40
CA THR A 40 -2.07 0.34 13.31
C THR A 40 -1.70 1.39 12.29
N GLU A 41 -0.61 2.12 12.54
CA GLU A 41 -0.17 3.21 11.70
C GLU A 41 0.39 2.71 10.37
N LEU A 42 -0.18 3.15 9.26
CA LEU A 42 0.28 2.86 7.92
C LEU A 42 0.76 4.14 7.22
N PHE A 43 2.00 4.14 6.73
CA PHE A 43 2.62 5.32 6.14
C PHE A 43 1.76 5.98 5.06
N THR A 44 1.17 5.20 4.16
CA THR A 44 0.36 5.70 3.05
C THR A 44 -0.99 6.30 3.46
N GLU A 45 -1.52 6.00 4.64
CA GLU A 45 -2.66 6.71 5.23
C GLU A 45 -2.24 8.10 5.70
N HIS A 46 -1.04 8.23 6.29
CA HIS A 46 -0.49 9.50 6.78
C HIS A 46 -0.05 10.45 5.67
N THR A 47 0.13 9.98 4.44
CA THR A 47 0.37 10.87 3.29
C THR A 47 -0.81 11.81 3.00
N THR A 48 -1.97 11.54 3.57
CA THR A 48 -3.17 12.41 3.48
C THR A 48 -3.55 12.96 4.83
N LEU A 49 -3.91 12.11 5.80
CA LEU A 49 -4.52 12.55 7.06
C LEU A 49 -3.58 13.46 7.88
N ALA A 50 -2.28 13.18 7.88
CA ALA A 50 -1.31 13.99 8.61
C ALA A 50 -0.95 15.32 7.92
N VAL A 51 -1.27 15.47 6.63
CA VAL A 51 -1.03 16.71 5.88
C VAL A 51 -2.09 17.77 6.21
N ILE A 52 -3.33 17.38 6.47
CA ILE A 52 -4.44 18.28 6.73
C ILE A 52 -4.18 19.24 7.90
N PRO A 53 -3.69 18.80 9.07
CA PRO A 53 -3.33 19.71 10.17
C PRO A 53 -2.24 20.72 9.81
N VAL A 54 -1.36 20.40 8.86
CA VAL A 54 -0.34 21.35 8.38
C VAL A 54 -0.99 22.40 7.48
N LEU A 55 -1.86 21.99 6.55
CA LEU A 55 -2.58 22.90 5.66
C LEU A 55 -3.49 23.88 6.45
N SER A 56 -4.09 23.40 7.52
CA SER A 56 -4.96 24.22 8.40
C SER A 56 -4.19 25.02 9.46
N GLY A 57 -2.87 25.02 9.45
CA GLY A 57 -2.05 25.79 10.39
C GLY A 57 -1.97 25.21 11.83
N HIS A 58 -2.53 24.03 12.07
CA HIS A 58 -2.54 23.37 13.39
C HIS A 58 -1.30 22.51 13.66
N SER A 59 -0.44 22.32 12.66
CA SER A 59 0.80 21.56 12.79
C SER A 59 1.90 22.15 11.91
N SER A 60 3.14 21.69 12.08
CA SER A 60 4.29 22.16 11.29
C SER A 60 4.80 21.05 10.35
N LEU A 61 5.49 21.46 9.27
CA LEU A 61 6.18 20.54 8.37
C LEU A 61 7.22 19.68 9.10
N ALA A 62 7.87 20.21 10.13
CA ALA A 62 8.82 19.45 10.94
C ALA A 62 8.14 18.30 11.69
N LYS A 63 6.97 18.54 12.30
CA LYS A 63 6.18 17.49 12.97
C LYS A 63 5.65 16.45 11.97
N LEU A 64 5.21 16.90 10.79
CA LEU A 64 4.81 16.01 9.71
C LEU A 64 5.97 15.10 9.27
N GLY A 65 7.15 15.67 9.02
CA GLY A 65 8.34 14.90 8.63
C GLY A 65 8.77 13.91 9.72
N GLN A 66 8.70 14.29 10.99
CA GLN A 66 8.97 13.40 12.12
C GLN A 66 7.98 12.22 12.16
N LEU A 67 6.68 12.48 12.04
CA LEU A 67 5.65 11.45 12.01
C LEU A 67 5.86 10.49 10.83
N TRP A 68 6.02 11.05 9.61
CA TRP A 68 6.27 10.25 8.42
C TRP A 68 7.53 9.38 8.55
N GLY A 69 8.63 9.95 9.08
CA GLY A 69 9.87 9.20 9.29
C GLY A 69 9.69 8.04 10.27
N LEU A 70 9.03 8.28 11.41
CA LEU A 70 8.80 7.24 12.42
C LEU A 70 7.88 6.13 11.90
N VAL A 71 6.75 6.49 11.28
CA VAL A 71 5.80 5.50 10.75
C VAL A 71 6.42 4.73 9.58
N TYR A 72 7.11 5.43 8.66
CA TYR A 72 7.80 4.79 7.55
C TYR A 72 8.84 3.77 8.03
N LEU A 73 9.73 4.16 8.93
CA LEU A 73 10.76 3.26 9.47
C LEU A 73 10.15 2.10 10.22
N GLY A 74 9.14 2.34 11.06
CA GLY A 74 8.42 1.27 11.75
C GLY A 74 7.78 0.27 10.79
N ASN A 75 7.12 0.75 9.73
CA ASN A 75 6.55 -0.10 8.70
C ASN A 75 7.64 -0.88 7.94
N GLN A 76 8.77 -0.24 7.58
CA GLN A 76 9.88 -0.93 6.89
C GLN A 76 10.50 -2.02 7.74
N ILE A 77 10.72 -1.77 9.04
CA ILE A 77 11.22 -2.80 9.96
C ILE A 77 10.22 -3.96 10.07
N GLY A 78 8.94 -3.65 10.34
CA GLY A 78 7.89 -4.66 10.48
C GLY A 78 7.73 -5.52 9.24
N ILE A 79 7.71 -4.91 8.04
CA ILE A 79 7.55 -5.66 6.80
C ILE A 79 8.79 -6.50 6.46
N THR A 80 9.99 -6.02 6.80
CA THR A 80 11.23 -6.79 6.60
C THR A 80 11.24 -8.05 7.45
N LEU A 81 10.91 -7.93 8.74
CA LEU A 81 10.82 -9.08 9.65
C LEU A 81 9.75 -10.07 9.16
N PHE A 82 8.59 -9.57 8.75
CA PHE A 82 7.51 -10.42 8.26
C PHE A 82 7.83 -11.05 6.89
N ALA A 83 8.57 -10.38 6.03
CA ALA A 83 9.08 -10.93 4.77
C ALA A 83 10.04 -12.10 5.02
N GLY A 84 10.98 -11.92 5.97
CA GLY A 84 11.89 -13.01 6.38
C GLY A 84 11.13 -14.20 6.97
N PHE A 85 10.15 -13.94 7.84
CA PHE A 85 9.28 -14.99 8.36
C PHE A 85 8.51 -15.71 7.23
N THR A 86 7.97 -14.96 6.27
CA THR A 86 7.24 -15.53 5.12
C THR A 86 8.15 -16.39 4.25
N ALA A 87 9.38 -15.95 3.99
CA ALA A 87 10.34 -16.67 3.16
C ALA A 87 10.74 -18.04 3.78
N VAL A 88 10.73 -18.14 5.10
CA VAL A 88 11.05 -19.39 5.81
C VAL A 88 9.79 -20.24 6.03
N ALA A 89 8.77 -19.67 6.66
CA ALA A 89 7.59 -20.41 7.09
C ALA A 89 6.68 -20.81 5.91
N GLY A 90 6.57 -19.96 4.89
CA GLY A 90 5.73 -20.23 3.71
C GLY A 90 6.07 -21.53 3.02
N PRO A 91 7.31 -21.71 2.55
CA PRO A 91 7.79 -22.97 1.97
C PRO A 91 7.78 -24.14 2.95
N ALA A 92 8.23 -23.92 4.19
CA ALA A 92 8.29 -24.98 5.19
C ALA A 92 6.92 -25.59 5.53
N LEU A 93 5.86 -24.78 5.48
CA LEU A 93 4.48 -25.22 5.67
C LEU A 93 3.81 -25.69 4.38
N GLY A 94 4.47 -25.58 3.23
CA GLY A 94 3.91 -25.93 1.92
C GLY A 94 2.78 -25.00 1.45
N ILE A 95 2.67 -23.78 2.02
CA ILE A 95 1.60 -22.83 1.72
C ILE A 95 2.02 -21.71 0.77
N ALA A 96 3.31 -21.56 0.50
CA ALA A 96 3.83 -20.59 -0.46
C ALA A 96 4.98 -21.19 -1.26
N ASP A 97 4.83 -21.27 -2.57
CA ASP A 97 5.85 -21.74 -3.48
C ASP A 97 6.97 -20.70 -3.63
N PRO A 98 8.25 -21.06 -3.43
CA PRO A 98 9.38 -20.13 -3.55
C PRO A 98 9.49 -19.48 -4.93
N GLY A 99 9.14 -20.20 -6.01
CA GLY A 99 9.13 -19.67 -7.37
C GLY A 99 8.11 -18.54 -7.51
N ILE A 100 6.89 -18.74 -6.98
CA ILE A 100 5.83 -17.72 -7.01
C ILE A 100 6.22 -16.49 -6.19
N ILE A 101 6.89 -16.68 -5.06
CA ILE A 101 7.42 -15.57 -4.26
C ILE A 101 8.47 -14.79 -5.08
N ALA A 102 9.40 -15.51 -5.71
CA ALA A 102 10.45 -14.92 -6.53
C ALA A 102 9.90 -14.17 -7.75
N ASP A 103 8.96 -14.76 -8.48
CA ASP A 103 8.30 -14.15 -9.65
C ASP A 103 7.54 -12.88 -9.27
N THR A 104 6.92 -12.87 -8.09
CA THR A 104 6.22 -11.67 -7.60
C THR A 104 7.20 -10.53 -7.29
N ALA A 105 8.37 -10.84 -6.74
CA ALA A 105 9.40 -9.84 -6.46
C ALA A 105 9.99 -9.25 -7.74
N THR A 106 10.35 -10.09 -8.71
CA THR A 106 10.94 -9.65 -10.00
C THR A 106 9.95 -8.80 -10.80
N MET A 107 8.68 -9.14 -10.80
CA MET A 107 7.64 -8.36 -11.48
C MET A 107 7.67 -6.86 -11.08
N PHE A 108 7.83 -6.56 -9.79
CA PHE A 108 7.84 -5.16 -9.33
C PHE A 108 9.12 -4.41 -9.72
N VAL A 109 10.27 -5.07 -9.69
CA VAL A 109 11.54 -4.41 -10.01
C VAL A 109 11.77 -4.29 -11.51
N ASP A 110 11.09 -5.09 -12.32
CA ASP A 110 11.15 -5.05 -13.79
C ASP A 110 10.36 -3.89 -14.40
N PHE A 111 9.54 -3.20 -13.63
CA PHE A 111 8.83 -2.02 -14.13
C PHE A 111 9.81 -0.96 -14.64
N SER A 112 9.51 -0.35 -15.79
CA SER A 112 10.18 0.86 -16.22
C SER A 112 9.99 1.98 -15.16
N ALA A 113 10.91 2.94 -15.13
CA ALA A 113 10.80 4.07 -14.20
C ALA A 113 9.44 4.79 -14.32
N THR A 114 8.95 4.98 -15.55
CA THR A 114 7.63 5.60 -15.80
C THR A 114 6.50 4.75 -15.24
N ALA A 115 6.48 3.44 -15.52
CA ALA A 115 5.44 2.54 -15.02
C ALA A 115 5.45 2.48 -13.48
N MET A 116 6.64 2.41 -12.89
CA MET A 116 6.83 2.37 -11.43
C MET A 116 6.29 3.63 -10.77
N ILE A 117 6.67 4.84 -11.25
CA ILE A 117 6.22 6.09 -10.61
C ILE A 117 4.73 6.35 -10.85
N THR A 118 4.22 6.12 -12.07
CA THR A 118 2.79 6.35 -12.36
C THR A 118 1.90 5.34 -11.64
N GLY A 119 2.28 4.07 -11.59
CA GLY A 119 1.60 3.06 -10.81
C GLY A 119 1.63 3.37 -9.30
N ALA A 120 2.76 3.86 -8.80
CA ALA A 120 2.90 4.27 -7.42
C ALA A 120 2.04 5.51 -7.08
N VAL A 121 1.92 6.49 -7.98
CA VAL A 121 0.99 7.62 -7.81
C VAL A 121 -0.44 7.12 -7.69
N LEU A 122 -0.86 6.19 -8.55
CA LEU A 122 -2.20 5.57 -8.47
C LEU A 122 -2.42 4.81 -7.17
N ALA A 123 -1.44 4.02 -6.72
CA ALA A 123 -1.52 3.29 -5.46
C ALA A 123 -1.63 4.26 -4.26
N GLY A 124 -0.80 5.30 -4.23
CA GLY A 124 -0.84 6.34 -3.20
C GLY A 124 -2.17 7.10 -3.18
N TRP A 125 -2.70 7.45 -4.35
CA TRP A 125 -4.02 8.07 -4.47
C TRP A 125 -5.13 7.18 -3.92
N LEU A 126 -5.17 5.90 -4.31
CA LEU A 126 -6.18 4.95 -3.82
C LEU A 126 -6.09 4.74 -2.30
N MET A 127 -4.89 4.61 -1.74
CA MET A 127 -4.71 4.48 -0.29
C MET A 127 -5.11 5.74 0.47
N ALA A 128 -4.80 6.90 -0.06
CA ALA A 128 -5.19 8.18 0.50
C ALA A 128 -6.70 8.41 0.43
N LEU A 129 -7.32 8.04 -0.70
CA LEU A 129 -8.77 8.07 -0.85
C LEU A 129 -9.45 7.12 0.13
N LEU A 130 -8.90 5.90 0.31
CA LEU A 130 -9.36 4.96 1.32
C LEU A 130 -9.33 5.59 2.72
N ALA A 131 -8.17 6.15 3.12
CA ALA A 131 -8.02 6.81 4.42
C ALA A 131 -9.05 7.94 4.61
N TRP A 132 -9.26 8.75 3.60
CA TRP A 132 -10.25 9.83 3.62
C TRP A 132 -11.68 9.32 3.77
N VAL A 133 -12.10 8.36 2.94
CA VAL A 133 -13.45 7.77 2.99
C VAL A 133 -13.73 7.13 4.35
N LEU A 134 -12.74 6.46 4.93
CA LEU A 134 -12.88 5.83 6.24
C LEU A 134 -13.13 6.81 7.40
N THR A 135 -12.87 8.10 7.23
CA THR A 135 -13.24 9.13 8.23
C THR A 135 -14.75 9.31 8.34
N SER A 136 -15.49 9.01 7.27
CA SER A 136 -16.95 9.17 7.19
C SER A 136 -17.72 7.86 7.40
N VAL A 137 -17.02 6.70 7.42
CA VAL A 137 -17.67 5.38 7.57
C VAL A 137 -17.61 4.94 9.03
N GLY A 138 -18.78 4.82 9.67
CA GLY A 138 -18.89 4.52 11.10
C GLY A 138 -18.99 3.05 11.46
N ASP A 139 -19.61 2.21 10.63
CA ASP A 139 -19.83 0.81 10.95
C ASP A 139 -18.71 -0.12 10.43
N THR A 140 -18.48 -1.21 11.17
CA THR A 140 -17.38 -2.14 10.92
C THR A 140 -17.48 -2.85 9.58
N ILE A 141 -18.66 -3.24 9.14
CA ILE A 141 -18.84 -4.00 7.90
C ILE A 141 -18.57 -3.10 6.69
N SER A 142 -19.15 -1.90 6.68
CA SER A 142 -18.88 -0.92 5.59
C SER A 142 -17.41 -0.56 5.51
N ARG A 143 -16.70 -0.42 6.66
CA ARG A 143 -15.25 -0.20 6.68
C ARG A 143 -14.50 -1.35 5.99
N ILE A 144 -14.81 -2.60 6.35
CA ILE A 144 -14.18 -3.79 5.74
C ILE A 144 -14.45 -3.83 4.24
N VAL A 145 -15.67 -3.54 3.80
CA VAL A 145 -16.06 -3.53 2.39
C VAL A 145 -15.26 -2.48 1.60
N VAL A 146 -15.17 -1.25 2.12
CA VAL A 146 -14.40 -0.18 1.46
C VAL A 146 -12.91 -0.53 1.40
N ILE A 147 -12.33 -1.04 2.50
CA ILE A 147 -10.94 -1.49 2.53
C ILE A 147 -10.72 -2.58 1.47
N PHE A 148 -11.61 -3.56 1.42
CA PHE A 148 -11.52 -4.67 0.47
C PHE A 148 -11.51 -4.16 -0.98
N PHE A 149 -12.47 -3.34 -1.38
CA PHE A 149 -12.56 -2.87 -2.76
C PHE A 149 -11.35 -2.06 -3.18
N VAL A 150 -10.92 -1.11 -2.37
CA VAL A 150 -9.79 -0.24 -2.72
C VAL A 150 -8.48 -1.04 -2.80
N THR A 151 -8.22 -1.88 -1.81
CA THR A 151 -6.98 -2.67 -1.81
C THR A 151 -7.01 -3.80 -2.84
N PHE A 152 -8.19 -4.32 -3.18
CA PHE A 152 -8.35 -5.24 -4.31
C PHE A 152 -7.95 -4.59 -5.65
N LEU A 153 -8.36 -3.33 -5.89
CA LEU A 153 -7.94 -2.59 -7.08
C LEU A 153 -6.42 -2.42 -7.15
N ILE A 154 -5.77 -2.12 -6.02
CA ILE A 154 -4.31 -2.03 -5.93
C ILE A 154 -3.67 -3.38 -6.28
N GLY A 155 -4.17 -4.46 -5.67
CA GLY A 155 -3.65 -5.82 -5.88
C GLY A 155 -3.84 -6.31 -7.32
N VAL A 156 -5.06 -6.18 -7.88
CA VAL A 156 -5.34 -6.62 -9.25
C VAL A 156 -4.62 -5.77 -10.30
N GLY A 157 -4.40 -4.49 -9.99
CA GLY A 157 -3.64 -3.58 -10.83
C GLY A 157 -2.13 -3.78 -10.74
N HIS A 158 -1.62 -4.59 -9.81
CA HIS A 158 -0.20 -4.70 -9.48
C HIS A 158 0.43 -3.32 -9.22
N LEU A 159 -0.35 -2.42 -8.59
CA LEU A 159 0.12 -1.07 -8.35
C LEU A 159 1.17 -1.04 -7.23
N PRO A 160 2.33 -0.40 -7.46
CA PRO A 160 3.38 -0.33 -6.46
C PRO A 160 2.93 0.42 -5.20
N HIS A 161 2.67 -0.31 -4.10
CA HIS A 161 2.43 0.24 -2.77
C HIS A 161 3.66 0.00 -1.91
N ILE A 162 4.27 1.08 -1.40
CA ILE A 162 5.62 1.02 -0.82
C ILE A 162 5.78 0.02 0.32
N ILE A 163 4.79 -0.17 1.18
CA ILE A 163 4.94 -1.10 2.29
C ILE A 163 4.66 -2.55 1.84
N ALA A 164 3.52 -2.80 1.18
CA ALA A 164 3.13 -4.16 0.80
C ALA A 164 4.05 -4.75 -0.27
N ALA A 165 4.27 -4.02 -1.38
CA ALA A 165 5.11 -4.51 -2.47
C ALA A 165 6.59 -4.61 -2.04
N ASN A 166 7.10 -3.73 -1.15
CA ASN A 166 8.42 -3.92 -0.58
C ASN A 166 8.52 -5.23 0.20
N GLY A 167 7.49 -5.60 0.96
CA GLY A 167 7.47 -6.89 1.63
C GLY A 167 7.49 -8.08 0.68
N GLU A 168 6.79 -7.98 -0.45
CA GLU A 168 6.79 -9.02 -1.49
C GLU A 168 8.16 -9.13 -2.16
N ILE A 169 8.83 -8.00 -2.44
CA ILE A 169 10.20 -7.96 -2.99
C ILE A 169 11.19 -8.57 -1.99
N LEU A 170 11.14 -8.15 -0.73
CA LEU A 170 12.04 -8.67 0.30
C LEU A 170 11.84 -10.17 0.54
N ALA A 171 10.59 -10.66 0.55
CA ALA A 171 10.32 -12.09 0.64
C ALA A 171 10.96 -12.85 -0.53
N GLY A 172 10.86 -12.31 -1.76
CA GLY A 172 11.54 -12.88 -2.93
C GLY A 172 13.06 -12.87 -2.79
N MET A 173 13.65 -11.75 -2.37
CA MET A 173 15.09 -11.68 -2.13
C MET A 173 15.55 -12.71 -1.08
N PHE A 174 14.79 -12.90 -0.02
CA PHE A 174 15.10 -13.89 1.02
C PHE A 174 14.89 -15.35 0.56
N THR A 175 14.05 -15.59 -0.45
CA THR A 175 13.90 -16.91 -1.08
C THR A 175 14.83 -17.13 -2.27
N GLY A 176 15.70 -16.17 -2.59
CA GLY A 176 16.72 -16.29 -3.64
C GLY A 176 16.31 -15.75 -5.00
N ALA A 177 15.28 -14.87 -5.07
CA ALA A 177 14.98 -14.12 -6.29
C ALA A 177 16.19 -13.31 -6.77
N ASN A 178 16.40 -13.26 -8.07
CA ASN A 178 17.48 -12.49 -8.68
C ASN A 178 17.13 -10.99 -8.72
N VAL A 179 17.07 -10.37 -7.54
CA VAL A 179 16.83 -8.93 -7.36
C VAL A 179 18.06 -8.31 -6.73
N SER A 180 18.70 -7.38 -7.44
CA SER A 180 19.85 -6.63 -6.93
C SER A 180 19.45 -5.57 -5.91
N LEU A 181 20.39 -5.19 -5.04
CA LEU A 181 20.18 -4.08 -4.10
C LEU A 181 19.87 -2.76 -4.81
N PHE A 182 20.42 -2.56 -6.02
CA PHE A 182 20.14 -1.36 -6.82
C PHE A 182 18.70 -1.34 -7.32
N GLU A 183 18.16 -2.44 -7.82
CA GLU A 183 16.77 -2.53 -8.28
C GLU A 183 15.81 -2.35 -7.11
N TRP A 184 16.10 -3.00 -5.98
CA TRP A 184 15.33 -2.79 -4.75
C TRP A 184 15.36 -1.32 -4.28
N ALA A 185 16.54 -0.68 -4.22
CA ALA A 185 16.66 0.72 -3.82
C ALA A 185 15.94 1.66 -4.79
N ARG A 186 16.02 1.39 -6.10
CA ARG A 186 15.26 2.10 -7.14
C ARG A 186 13.76 1.99 -6.88
N PHE A 187 13.27 0.79 -6.61
CA PHE A 187 11.86 0.56 -6.26
C PHE A 187 11.45 1.38 -5.04
N ILE A 188 12.22 1.33 -3.95
CA ILE A 188 11.95 2.09 -2.71
C ILE A 188 11.80 3.58 -3.01
N VAL A 189 12.76 4.18 -3.74
CA VAL A 189 12.75 5.63 -4.01
C VAL A 189 11.56 6.01 -4.89
N PHE A 190 11.40 5.37 -6.05
CA PHE A 190 10.33 5.75 -6.99
C PHE A 190 8.93 5.49 -6.40
N THR A 191 8.75 4.38 -5.68
CA THR A 191 7.46 4.04 -5.11
C THR A 191 7.12 4.93 -3.92
N THR A 192 8.07 5.26 -3.05
CA THR A 192 7.82 6.21 -1.95
C THR A 192 7.41 7.57 -2.49
N VAL A 193 8.17 8.12 -3.45
CA VAL A 193 7.84 9.41 -4.08
C VAL A 193 6.48 9.37 -4.75
N GLY A 194 6.19 8.33 -5.54
CA GLY A 194 4.89 8.20 -6.20
C GLY A 194 3.73 8.09 -5.21
N ASN A 195 3.85 7.27 -4.17
CA ASN A 195 2.80 7.15 -3.15
C ASN A 195 2.55 8.46 -2.40
N VAL A 196 3.61 9.22 -2.06
CA VAL A 196 3.47 10.54 -1.43
C VAL A 196 2.79 11.54 -2.37
N ILE A 197 3.19 11.61 -3.63
CA ILE A 197 2.54 12.48 -4.63
C ILE A 197 1.05 12.12 -4.74
N GLY A 198 0.72 10.84 -4.87
CA GLY A 198 -0.66 10.36 -4.96
C GLY A 198 -1.51 10.78 -3.75
N GLY A 199 -0.99 10.60 -2.54
CA GLY A 199 -1.69 10.95 -1.31
C GLY A 199 -1.82 12.44 -1.07
N VAL A 200 -0.74 13.19 -1.21
CA VAL A 200 -0.72 14.63 -0.92
C VAL A 200 -1.48 15.43 -1.98
N VAL A 201 -1.16 15.24 -3.26
CA VAL A 201 -1.68 16.11 -4.32
C VAL A 201 -3.14 15.78 -4.62
N PHE A 202 -3.44 14.50 -4.83
CA PHE A 202 -4.76 14.09 -5.33
C PHE A 202 -5.83 13.93 -4.24
N VAL A 203 -5.45 13.86 -2.97
CA VAL A 203 -6.44 13.73 -1.88
C VAL A 203 -6.31 14.86 -0.88
N ALA A 204 -5.15 15.07 -0.26
CA ALA A 204 -5.03 16.08 0.79
C ALA A 204 -5.32 17.50 0.26
N LEU A 205 -4.64 17.92 -0.82
CA LEU A 205 -4.83 19.27 -1.36
C LEU A 205 -6.21 19.48 -1.99
N LEU A 206 -6.71 18.52 -2.78
CA LEU A 206 -8.01 18.67 -3.44
C LEU A 206 -9.15 18.67 -2.43
N ASN A 207 -9.19 17.69 -1.51
CA ASN A 207 -10.27 17.62 -0.52
C ASN A 207 -10.22 18.80 0.46
N TYR A 208 -9.02 19.22 0.88
CA TYR A 208 -8.88 20.41 1.71
C TYR A 208 -9.43 21.67 1.05
N SER A 209 -9.15 21.86 -0.25
CA SER A 209 -9.66 23.00 -1.01
C SER A 209 -11.19 23.00 -1.12
N HIS A 210 -11.81 21.83 -1.28
CA HIS A 210 -13.27 21.70 -1.33
C HIS A 210 -13.94 22.00 0.02
N VAL A 211 -13.34 21.51 1.12
CA VAL A 211 -13.89 21.75 2.47
C VAL A 211 -13.86 23.25 2.81
N ILE A 212 -12.75 23.96 2.51
CA ILE A 212 -12.65 25.40 2.77
C ILE A 212 -13.64 26.19 1.93
N ARG A 213 -13.72 25.94 0.62
CA ARG A 213 -14.66 26.65 -0.26
C ARG A 213 -16.11 26.40 0.13
N GLY A 214 -16.46 25.14 0.48
CA GLY A 214 -17.81 24.82 0.95
C GLY A 214 -18.20 25.51 2.25
N SER A 215 -17.26 25.81 3.14
CA SER A 215 -17.53 26.59 4.36
C SER A 215 -17.69 28.09 4.09
N GLU A 216 -16.96 28.64 3.11
CA GLU A 216 -17.10 30.05 2.69
C GLU A 216 -18.44 30.30 1.97
N GLU A 217 -18.94 29.38 1.15
CA GLU A 217 -20.24 29.52 0.50
C GLU A 217 -21.43 29.50 1.49
N ILE A 218 -21.32 28.76 2.59
CA ILE A 218 -22.36 28.71 3.63
C ILE A 218 -22.44 30.03 4.42
N ASP A 219 -21.32 30.75 4.60
CA ASP A 219 -21.28 32.03 5.32
C ASP A 219 -21.79 33.21 4.47
N ILE A 220 -21.89 33.10 3.16
CA ILE A 220 -22.39 34.16 2.27
C ILE A 220 -23.92 34.22 2.27
N ASP A 221 -24.62 33.14 2.62
CA ASP A 221 -26.07 33.03 2.63
C ASP A 221 -26.71 33.20 4.03
N ALA A 222 -25.91 33.52 5.06
CA ALA A 222 -26.37 33.75 6.44
C ALA A 222 -26.38 35.24 6.79
#